data_a1c6e66f1af9fc76b9ba68c2913b50bd
#
_entry.id   a1c6e66f1af9fc76b9ba68c2913b50bd
#
_cell.length_a   1.000
_cell.length_b   1.000
_cell.length_c   1.000
_cell.angle_alpha   90.00
_cell.angle_beta   90.00
_cell.angle_gamma   90.00
#
_symmetry.space_group_name_H-M   'P 1'
#
loop_
_entity.id
_entity.type
_entity.pdbx_description
1 polymer ?
#
loop_
_entity_poly.entity_id
_entity_poly.type
_entity_poly.pdbx_seq_one_letter_code
_entity_poly.pdbx_strand_id
1 'polypeptide(L)'
;MALPKSAATVRQPDRGTTMETEAAILWEQNTPWSVETITLDPPKAGEVLVEMTASGMCHSDDHCRTGDLPGITPLIGGHEGAGIVMEVGEGVTGVAAGDHVVFSFVPACGRCQSCADGHSNLCDNGSALLVGAQLDGTTRHHSADGTDLWTMVCLGTFAKHTVVNEMSCVKIEDDIPLELACLVGCGVTTGWGSSVYAAEVRPGDNVAVIGVGGIGAAAVQGARLAGARTIIAIDPVEFKREQALKFGATHTANSIGESFELIQQLTWGRMCDKIICCVGVGDGEQIAPIMSLCAKRGRVVVTNIHPASEGQISISLCDLTLMEKQLVGTIFGSANPQSDIPRLMHLYRNGQLDLAGMVTREYELKDINQGFDDMLAGRNIRGVLRYR
;
A
#
# COMPACT_ATOMS: atom_id res chain seq x y z
N MET A 1 10.30 -61.40 -14.84
CA MET A 1 10.85 -61.08 -13.51
C MET A 1 10.45 -59.65 -13.17
N ALA A 2 9.35 -59.47 -12.47
CA ALA A 2 8.75 -58.17 -12.16
C ALA A 2 9.30 -57.67 -10.83
N LEU A 3 9.81 -56.43 -10.81
CA LEU A 3 10.27 -55.78 -9.58
C LEU A 3 9.06 -55.24 -8.79
N PRO A 4 9.02 -55.32 -7.47
CA PRO A 4 7.93 -54.84 -6.64
C PRO A 4 8.01 -53.29 -6.54
N LYS A 5 6.90 -52.63 -6.83
CA LYS A 5 6.70 -51.20 -6.50
C LYS A 5 6.46 -51.07 -4.99
N SER A 6 7.51 -50.63 -4.27
CA SER A 6 7.39 -50.15 -2.92
C SER A 6 6.76 -48.75 -2.96
N ALA A 7 5.50 -48.64 -2.59
CA ALA A 7 4.88 -47.34 -2.31
C ALA A 7 5.41 -46.85 -0.94
N ALA A 8 6.35 -45.92 -0.99
CA ALA A 8 6.72 -45.14 0.18
C ALA A 8 5.53 -44.25 0.55
N THR A 9 4.84 -44.57 1.61
CA THR A 9 3.86 -43.69 2.24
C THR A 9 4.62 -42.48 2.79
N VAL A 10 4.55 -41.37 2.06
CA VAL A 10 4.97 -40.08 2.59
C VAL A 10 4.05 -39.78 3.77
N ARG A 11 4.58 -39.90 4.99
CA ARG A 11 3.88 -39.38 6.18
C ARG A 11 3.69 -37.89 5.96
N GLN A 12 2.42 -37.46 5.88
CA GLN A 12 2.09 -36.05 6.02
C GLN A 12 2.63 -35.61 7.39
N PRO A 13 3.33 -34.48 7.50
CA PRO A 13 3.71 -33.94 8.79
C PRO A 13 2.43 -33.70 9.62
N ASP A 14 2.53 -33.95 10.92
CA ASP A 14 1.47 -33.65 11.91
C ASP A 14 0.99 -32.21 11.64
N ARG A 15 -0.27 -32.06 11.26
CA ARG A 15 -0.89 -30.74 11.13
C ARG A 15 -0.92 -30.15 12.53
N GLY A 16 -0.20 -29.05 12.74
CA GLY A 16 -0.38 -28.22 13.94
C GLY A 16 -1.88 -27.92 14.11
N THR A 17 -2.29 -27.62 15.32
CA THR A 17 -3.69 -27.35 15.64
C THR A 17 -4.16 -26.10 14.87
N THR A 18 -5.19 -26.24 14.06
CA THR A 18 -5.89 -25.09 13.45
C THR A 18 -6.51 -24.23 14.56
N MET A 19 -6.64 -22.93 14.32
CA MET A 19 -7.32 -22.01 15.23
C MET A 19 -8.54 -21.36 14.57
N GLU A 20 -9.52 -20.97 15.38
CA GLU A 20 -10.62 -20.12 14.90
C GLU A 20 -10.25 -18.65 15.04
N THR A 21 -10.63 -17.85 14.06
CA THR A 21 -10.44 -16.40 14.05
C THR A 21 -11.55 -15.71 13.26
N GLU A 22 -11.66 -14.39 13.37
CA GLU A 22 -12.63 -13.59 12.60
C GLU A 22 -11.91 -12.89 11.44
N ALA A 23 -12.57 -12.85 10.28
CA ALA A 23 -12.08 -12.17 9.10
C ALA A 23 -13.22 -11.51 8.30
N ALA A 24 -12.90 -10.46 7.54
CA ALA A 24 -13.80 -9.88 6.56
C ALA A 24 -13.52 -10.51 5.18
N ILE A 25 -14.54 -11.16 4.64
CA ILE A 25 -14.50 -11.92 3.40
C ILE A 25 -15.27 -11.18 2.31
N LEU A 26 -14.70 -11.06 1.14
CA LEU A 26 -15.37 -10.71 -0.09
C LEU A 26 -15.73 -12.01 -0.83
N TRP A 27 -16.98 -12.42 -0.75
CA TRP A 27 -17.44 -13.64 -1.40
C TRP A 27 -17.54 -13.51 -2.91
N GLU A 28 -18.00 -12.36 -3.37
CA GLU A 28 -18.14 -12.01 -4.79
C GLU A 28 -17.82 -10.53 -5.00
N GLN A 29 -17.31 -10.18 -6.18
CA GLN A 29 -17.10 -8.78 -6.53
C GLN A 29 -18.43 -8.00 -6.50
N ASN A 30 -18.33 -6.71 -6.20
CA ASN A 30 -19.47 -5.79 -6.06
C ASN A 30 -20.45 -6.14 -4.92
N THR A 31 -20.00 -6.92 -3.93
CA THR A 31 -20.75 -7.19 -2.69
C THR A 31 -20.10 -6.50 -1.49
N PRO A 32 -20.83 -6.32 -0.38
CA PRO A 32 -20.24 -5.90 0.88
C PRO A 32 -19.26 -6.96 1.45
N TRP A 33 -18.32 -6.52 2.27
CA TRP A 33 -17.52 -7.41 3.10
C TRP A 33 -18.41 -8.12 4.13
N SER A 34 -18.24 -9.43 4.27
CA SER A 34 -18.91 -10.25 5.29
C SER A 34 -17.90 -10.62 6.39
N VAL A 35 -18.22 -10.29 7.64
CA VAL A 35 -17.36 -10.62 8.78
C VAL A 35 -17.81 -11.95 9.36
N GLU A 36 -16.93 -12.93 9.33
CA GLU A 36 -17.25 -14.33 9.68
C GLU A 36 -16.13 -14.95 10.50
N THR A 37 -16.48 -16.00 11.28
CA THR A 37 -15.51 -16.89 11.90
C THR A 37 -14.96 -17.84 10.85
N ILE A 38 -13.65 -17.96 10.79
CA ILE A 38 -12.91 -18.79 9.86
C ILE A 38 -11.95 -19.72 10.62
N THR A 39 -11.45 -20.74 9.95
CA THR A 39 -10.38 -21.59 10.44
C THR A 39 -9.06 -21.17 9.80
N LEU A 40 -8.02 -21.07 10.62
CA LEU A 40 -6.66 -20.70 10.20
C LEU A 40 -5.72 -21.88 10.47
N ASP A 41 -5.04 -22.34 9.43
CA ASP A 41 -3.99 -23.35 9.52
C ASP A 41 -2.71 -22.77 10.19
N PRO A 42 -1.90 -23.59 10.87
CA PRO A 42 -0.62 -23.17 11.42
C PRO A 42 0.37 -22.76 10.30
N PRO A 43 1.37 -21.93 10.63
CA PRO A 43 2.39 -21.51 9.67
C PRO A 43 3.25 -22.69 9.21
N LYS A 44 3.47 -22.81 7.89
CA LYS A 44 4.43 -23.74 7.28
C LYS A 44 5.84 -23.14 7.27
N ALA A 45 6.78 -23.88 6.67
CA ALA A 45 8.17 -23.42 6.50
C ALA A 45 8.24 -22.06 5.79
N GLY A 46 8.95 -21.10 6.39
CA GLY A 46 9.07 -19.73 5.89
C GLY A 46 7.87 -18.82 6.12
N GLU A 47 6.88 -19.28 6.90
CA GLU A 47 5.66 -18.52 7.22
C GLU A 47 5.61 -18.10 8.70
N VAL A 48 4.82 -17.08 8.97
CA VAL A 48 4.69 -16.45 10.28
C VAL A 48 3.20 -16.27 10.60
N LEU A 49 2.76 -16.74 11.76
CA LEU A 49 1.43 -16.45 12.31
C LEU A 49 1.51 -15.17 13.13
N VAL A 50 0.63 -14.22 12.81
CA VAL A 50 0.59 -12.90 13.45
C VAL A 50 -0.80 -12.61 14.01
N GLU A 51 -0.85 -12.18 15.28
CA GLU A 51 -2.02 -11.53 15.89
C GLU A 51 -2.04 -10.07 15.45
N MET A 52 -3.09 -9.70 14.74
CA MET A 52 -3.21 -8.34 14.19
C MET A 52 -3.65 -7.37 15.26
N THR A 53 -2.97 -6.23 15.34
CA THR A 53 -3.38 -5.10 16.20
C THR A 53 -4.19 -4.08 15.41
N ALA A 54 -3.79 -3.82 14.18
CA ALA A 54 -4.47 -2.88 13.31
C ALA A 54 -4.25 -3.16 11.81
N SER A 55 -5.19 -2.69 11.00
CA SER A 55 -5.07 -2.68 9.55
C SER A 55 -5.57 -1.36 8.95
N GLY A 56 -4.76 -0.73 8.10
CA GLY A 56 -5.18 0.43 7.31
C GLY A 56 -6.16 0.03 6.22
N MET A 57 -7.11 0.92 5.93
CA MET A 57 -8.07 0.77 4.83
C MET A 57 -7.59 1.56 3.62
N CYS A 58 -7.52 0.94 2.46
CA CYS A 58 -6.97 1.52 1.24
C CYS A 58 -7.93 1.38 0.05
N HIS A 59 -7.81 2.27 -0.93
CA HIS A 59 -8.55 2.15 -2.20
C HIS A 59 -8.18 0.87 -2.97
N SER A 60 -6.99 0.30 -2.76
CA SER A 60 -6.62 -0.96 -3.39
C SER A 60 -7.52 -2.13 -2.96
N ASP A 61 -8.01 -2.12 -1.71
CA ASP A 61 -9.00 -3.09 -1.23
C ASP A 61 -10.34 -2.89 -1.94
N ASP A 62 -10.73 -1.63 -2.16
CA ASP A 62 -11.94 -1.29 -2.90
C ASP A 62 -11.83 -1.67 -4.38
N HIS A 63 -10.68 -1.50 -5.01
CA HIS A 63 -10.44 -1.97 -6.39
C HIS A 63 -10.59 -3.48 -6.55
N CYS A 64 -10.24 -4.27 -5.52
CA CYS A 64 -10.55 -5.70 -5.52
C CYS A 64 -12.05 -5.95 -5.39
N ARG A 65 -12.74 -5.15 -4.56
CA ARG A 65 -14.19 -5.23 -4.36
C ARG A 65 -14.98 -4.85 -5.62
N THR A 66 -14.58 -3.79 -6.33
CA THR A 66 -15.25 -3.30 -7.54
C THR A 66 -14.84 -4.06 -8.80
N GLY A 67 -13.73 -4.78 -8.77
CA GLY A 67 -13.20 -5.50 -9.93
C GLY A 67 -12.30 -4.65 -10.84
N ASP A 68 -11.93 -3.43 -10.47
CA ASP A 68 -10.94 -2.61 -11.18
C ASP A 68 -9.57 -3.30 -11.22
N LEU A 69 -9.23 -4.01 -10.14
CA LEU A 69 -8.13 -4.96 -10.12
C LEU A 69 -8.67 -6.38 -10.29
N PRO A 70 -8.07 -7.19 -11.17
CA PRO A 70 -8.41 -8.60 -11.24
C PRO A 70 -8.05 -9.27 -9.91
N GLY A 71 -9.00 -9.96 -9.31
CA GLY A 71 -8.84 -10.67 -8.05
C GLY A 71 -9.58 -11.99 -8.07
N ILE A 72 -9.16 -12.92 -7.22
CA ILE A 72 -9.82 -14.20 -7.01
C ILE A 72 -10.73 -14.07 -5.79
N THR A 73 -11.96 -14.50 -5.89
CA THR A 73 -12.90 -14.64 -4.77
C THR A 73 -13.19 -16.11 -4.50
N PRO A 74 -13.51 -16.49 -3.26
CA PRO A 74 -13.63 -15.66 -2.05
C PRO A 74 -12.29 -15.14 -1.54
N LEU A 75 -12.25 -13.88 -1.06
CA LEU A 75 -11.02 -13.15 -0.72
C LEU A 75 -11.12 -12.54 0.69
N ILE A 76 -10.13 -12.77 1.55
CA ILE A 76 -9.92 -11.96 2.75
C ILE A 76 -9.14 -10.72 2.34
N GLY A 77 -9.73 -9.54 2.57
CA GLY A 77 -9.14 -8.26 2.21
C GLY A 77 -8.02 -7.80 3.13
N GLY A 78 -7.51 -6.61 2.83
CA GLY A 78 -6.52 -5.93 3.65
C GLY A 78 -5.06 -6.27 3.31
N HIS A 79 -4.24 -5.22 3.28
CA HIS A 79 -2.82 -5.34 2.93
C HIS A 79 -1.91 -4.35 3.70
N GLU A 80 -2.47 -3.55 4.58
CA GLU A 80 -1.75 -2.60 5.45
C GLU A 80 -1.86 -3.05 6.90
N GLY A 81 -1.08 -4.05 7.32
CA GLY A 81 -1.20 -4.65 8.62
C GLY A 81 -0.02 -4.38 9.54
N ALA A 82 -0.30 -4.31 10.85
CA ALA A 82 0.69 -4.40 11.91
C ALA A 82 0.16 -5.27 13.06
N GLY A 83 1.06 -6.04 13.65
CA GLY A 83 0.67 -6.99 14.70
C GLY A 83 1.88 -7.57 15.42
N ILE A 84 1.61 -8.59 16.23
CA ILE A 84 2.59 -9.27 17.07
C ILE A 84 2.74 -10.71 16.56
N VAL A 85 3.97 -11.13 16.33
CA VAL A 85 4.27 -12.51 15.92
C VAL A 85 3.89 -13.48 17.04
N MET A 86 3.05 -14.46 16.74
CA MET A 86 2.65 -15.52 17.69
C MET A 86 3.51 -16.77 17.51
N GLU A 87 3.71 -17.20 16.27
CA GLU A 87 4.41 -18.43 15.92
C GLU A 87 5.16 -18.25 14.61
N VAL A 88 6.27 -18.96 14.46
CA VAL A 88 7.08 -18.97 13.24
C VAL A 88 7.25 -20.38 12.72
N GLY A 89 7.13 -20.57 11.42
CA GLY A 89 7.38 -21.83 10.74
C GLY A 89 8.88 -22.16 10.64
N GLU A 90 9.16 -23.39 10.22
CA GLU A 90 10.53 -23.85 10.01
C GLU A 90 11.32 -22.94 9.05
N GLY A 91 12.57 -22.62 9.40
CA GLY A 91 13.46 -21.81 8.56
C GLY A 91 13.26 -20.30 8.64
N VAL A 92 12.27 -19.80 9.37
CA VAL A 92 12.12 -18.37 9.66
C VAL A 92 13.26 -17.90 10.56
N THR A 93 13.93 -16.82 10.19
CA THR A 93 15.10 -16.28 10.92
C THR A 93 15.04 -14.78 11.19
N GLY A 94 14.22 -14.04 10.45
CA GLY A 94 14.16 -12.58 10.53
C GLY A 94 13.27 -12.06 11.66
N VAL A 95 12.34 -12.89 12.15
CA VAL A 95 11.40 -12.55 13.23
C VAL A 95 11.22 -13.72 14.20
N ALA A 96 10.76 -13.46 15.41
CA ALA A 96 10.46 -14.45 16.44
C ALA A 96 9.15 -14.09 17.16
N ALA A 97 8.58 -15.08 17.88
CA ALA A 97 7.38 -14.84 18.69
C ALA A 97 7.60 -13.69 19.69
N GLY A 98 6.63 -12.79 19.76
CA GLY A 98 6.67 -11.54 20.53
C GLY A 98 7.19 -10.33 19.78
N ASP A 99 7.77 -10.50 18.59
CA ASP A 99 8.22 -9.35 17.78
C ASP A 99 7.06 -8.55 17.22
N HIS A 100 7.18 -7.23 17.24
CA HIS A 100 6.28 -6.31 16.54
C HIS A 100 6.65 -6.25 15.06
N VAL A 101 5.67 -6.39 14.17
CA VAL A 101 5.88 -6.38 12.73
C VAL A 101 4.88 -5.47 12.01
N VAL A 102 5.36 -4.89 10.93
CA VAL A 102 4.54 -4.25 9.87
C VAL A 102 4.64 -5.11 8.62
N PHE A 103 3.53 -5.29 7.94
CA PHE A 103 3.55 -6.02 6.68
C PHE A 103 3.85 -5.10 5.50
N SER A 104 4.74 -5.55 4.63
CA SER A 104 4.88 -5.00 3.29
C SER A 104 4.03 -5.82 2.32
N PHE A 105 3.17 -5.16 1.55
CA PHE A 105 2.37 -5.88 0.55
C PHE A 105 3.24 -6.43 -0.59
N VAL A 106 4.43 -5.89 -0.81
CA VAL A 106 5.41 -6.46 -1.74
C VAL A 106 6.39 -7.30 -0.93
N PRO A 107 6.50 -8.62 -1.18
CA PRO A 107 7.52 -9.44 -0.55
C PRO A 107 8.90 -9.01 -1.01
N ALA A 108 9.88 -9.03 -0.11
CA ALA A 108 11.27 -8.65 -0.40
C ALA A 108 12.21 -9.83 -0.10
N CYS A 109 12.46 -10.68 -1.10
CA CYS A 109 13.22 -11.91 -0.89
C CYS A 109 14.74 -11.68 -0.70
N GLY A 110 15.24 -10.49 -1.02
CA GLY A 110 16.66 -10.12 -0.88
C GLY A 110 17.62 -10.77 -1.89
N ARG A 111 17.17 -11.70 -2.74
CA ARG A 111 18.06 -12.55 -3.58
C ARG A 111 17.71 -12.59 -5.08
N CYS A 112 16.50 -12.19 -5.51
CA CYS A 112 16.20 -12.04 -6.93
C CYS A 112 16.94 -10.83 -7.51
N GLN A 113 16.99 -10.72 -8.84
CA GLN A 113 17.72 -9.65 -9.50
C GLN A 113 17.23 -8.27 -9.04
N SER A 114 15.92 -8.04 -9.02
CA SER A 114 15.36 -6.75 -8.58
C SER A 114 15.77 -6.40 -7.15
N CYS A 115 15.71 -7.36 -6.22
CA CYS A 115 16.14 -7.14 -4.83
C CYS A 115 17.64 -6.87 -4.73
N ALA A 116 18.46 -7.63 -5.47
CA ALA A 116 19.93 -7.49 -5.46
C ALA A 116 20.36 -6.12 -6.02
N ASP A 117 19.60 -5.57 -6.97
CA ASP A 117 19.83 -4.23 -7.55
C ASP A 117 19.26 -3.09 -6.68
N GLY A 118 18.67 -3.40 -5.53
CA GLY A 118 18.08 -2.40 -4.61
C GLY A 118 16.63 -2.03 -4.91
N HIS A 119 15.98 -2.71 -5.84
CA HIS A 119 14.58 -2.48 -6.25
C HIS A 119 13.64 -3.56 -5.69
N SER A 120 13.65 -3.74 -4.35
CA SER A 120 12.85 -4.78 -3.70
C SER A 120 11.33 -4.58 -3.85
N ASN A 121 10.88 -3.36 -4.14
CA ASN A 121 9.50 -3.08 -4.55
C ASN A 121 9.08 -3.80 -5.84
N LEU A 122 10.03 -4.34 -6.59
CA LEU A 122 9.84 -5.13 -7.82
C LEU A 122 10.33 -6.58 -7.64
N CYS A 123 10.31 -7.10 -6.41
CA CYS A 123 10.70 -8.47 -6.13
C CYS A 123 9.94 -9.47 -7.02
N ASP A 124 10.65 -10.47 -7.58
CA ASP A 124 10.06 -11.45 -8.50
C ASP A 124 8.91 -12.26 -7.84
N ASN A 125 8.96 -12.45 -6.51
CA ASN A 125 7.85 -13.06 -5.76
C ASN A 125 6.59 -12.19 -5.75
N GLY A 126 6.66 -10.94 -6.17
CA GLY A 126 5.51 -10.08 -6.40
C GLY A 126 4.52 -10.60 -7.44
N SER A 127 4.94 -11.55 -8.29
CA SER A 127 4.03 -12.24 -9.23
C SER A 127 2.92 -13.03 -8.53
N ALA A 128 3.11 -13.45 -7.28
CA ALA A 128 2.10 -14.15 -6.48
C ALA A 128 1.01 -13.22 -5.90
N LEU A 129 1.22 -11.89 -5.89
CA LEU A 129 0.31 -10.94 -5.24
C LEU A 129 -1.13 -11.00 -5.77
N LEU A 130 -1.29 -11.19 -7.07
CA LEU A 130 -2.61 -11.24 -7.71
C LEU A 130 -3.30 -12.62 -7.60
N VAL A 131 -2.55 -13.64 -7.19
CA VAL A 131 -3.09 -15.00 -7.02
C VAL A 131 -3.74 -15.18 -5.64
N GLY A 132 -3.27 -14.44 -4.63
CA GLY A 132 -3.81 -14.48 -3.27
C GLY A 132 -3.46 -15.75 -2.48
N ALA A 133 -2.62 -16.63 -3.05
CA ALA A 133 -2.08 -17.82 -2.40
C ALA A 133 -0.74 -17.54 -1.73
N GLN A 134 -0.36 -18.34 -0.74
CA GLN A 134 1.02 -18.38 -0.26
C GLN A 134 1.95 -18.87 -1.39
N LEU A 135 3.27 -18.74 -1.22
CA LEU A 135 4.25 -19.06 -2.26
C LEU A 135 4.26 -20.54 -2.68
N ASP A 136 3.66 -21.42 -1.87
CA ASP A 136 3.46 -22.84 -2.19
C ASP A 136 2.18 -23.09 -3.02
N GLY A 137 1.44 -22.04 -3.37
CA GLY A 137 0.21 -22.11 -4.16
C GLY A 137 -1.03 -22.52 -3.36
N THR A 138 -0.94 -22.60 -2.02
CA THR A 138 -2.07 -22.96 -1.14
C THR A 138 -2.45 -21.79 -0.21
N THR A 139 -3.61 -21.88 0.44
CA THR A 139 -4.04 -20.93 1.47
C THR A 139 -3.87 -21.54 2.86
N ARG A 140 -4.01 -20.69 3.89
CA ARG A 140 -4.05 -21.10 5.30
C ARG A 140 -5.41 -20.77 5.93
N HIS A 141 -6.26 -20.10 5.18
CA HIS A 141 -7.54 -19.57 5.65
C HIS A 141 -8.67 -20.37 5.01
N HIS A 142 -9.62 -20.83 5.83
CA HIS A 142 -10.75 -21.63 5.36
C HIS A 142 -12.03 -21.15 6.04
N SER A 143 -13.12 -21.07 5.29
CA SER A 143 -14.45 -20.81 5.87
C SER A 143 -14.92 -21.97 6.76
N ALA A 144 -16.00 -21.76 7.48
CA ALA A 144 -16.55 -22.75 8.40
C ALA A 144 -16.95 -24.08 7.69
N ASP A 145 -17.27 -24.05 6.41
CA ASP A 145 -17.59 -25.22 5.59
C ASP A 145 -16.35 -25.84 4.90
N GLY A 146 -15.16 -25.27 5.15
CA GLY A 146 -13.89 -25.77 4.59
C GLY A 146 -13.54 -25.22 3.21
N THR A 147 -14.25 -24.20 2.71
CA THR A 147 -13.90 -23.53 1.44
C THR A 147 -12.61 -22.74 1.62
N ASP A 148 -11.68 -22.88 0.69
CA ASP A 148 -10.43 -22.13 0.66
C ASP A 148 -10.70 -20.64 0.46
N LEU A 149 -10.13 -19.80 1.34
CA LEU A 149 -10.20 -18.35 1.27
C LEU A 149 -8.83 -17.80 0.84
N TRP A 150 -8.81 -17.07 -0.25
CA TRP A 150 -7.60 -16.40 -0.73
C TRP A 150 -7.34 -15.14 0.10
N THR A 151 -6.14 -14.62 0.07
CA THR A 151 -5.78 -13.42 0.82
C THR A 151 -5.31 -12.32 -0.11
N MET A 152 -5.77 -11.09 0.11
CA MET A 152 -5.29 -9.97 -0.67
C MET A 152 -3.77 -9.85 -0.55
N VAL A 153 -3.10 -9.88 -1.69
CA VAL A 153 -1.63 -9.80 -1.84
C VAL A 153 -0.85 -10.71 -0.88
N CYS A 154 -1.37 -11.92 -0.64
CA CYS A 154 -0.78 -12.94 0.25
C CYS A 154 -0.72 -12.52 1.73
N LEU A 155 -1.51 -11.51 2.15
CA LEU A 155 -1.53 -10.98 3.52
C LEU A 155 -2.87 -11.19 4.23
N GLY A 156 -3.98 -10.67 3.68
CA GLY A 156 -5.31 -10.79 4.26
C GLY A 156 -5.42 -10.14 5.65
N THR A 157 -5.03 -8.86 5.75
CA THR A 157 -4.95 -8.17 7.05
C THR A 157 -6.31 -7.76 7.63
N PHE A 158 -7.43 -7.99 6.91
CA PHE A 158 -8.78 -7.82 7.47
C PHE A 158 -9.22 -9.07 8.23
N ALA A 159 -8.31 -9.63 9.02
CA ALA A 159 -8.52 -10.74 9.94
C ALA A 159 -7.84 -10.44 11.27
N LYS A 160 -8.35 -11.02 12.39
CA LYS A 160 -7.69 -10.87 13.69
C LYS A 160 -6.37 -11.61 13.78
N HIS A 161 -6.23 -12.68 13.00
CA HIS A 161 -4.99 -13.45 12.87
C HIS A 161 -4.79 -13.78 11.39
N THR A 162 -3.55 -13.75 10.95
CA THR A 162 -3.20 -14.15 9.59
C THR A 162 -1.86 -14.89 9.56
N VAL A 163 -1.68 -15.76 8.56
CA VAL A 163 -0.41 -16.41 8.27
C VAL A 163 0.14 -15.81 6.97
N VAL A 164 1.34 -15.29 7.05
CA VAL A 164 2.02 -14.60 5.96
C VAL A 164 3.43 -15.14 5.75
N ASN A 165 4.02 -14.89 4.58
CA ASN A 165 5.42 -15.25 4.36
C ASN A 165 6.35 -14.27 5.11
N GLU A 166 7.47 -14.77 5.67
CA GLU A 166 8.50 -13.97 6.36
C GLU A 166 8.98 -12.78 5.52
N MET A 167 9.07 -12.93 4.19
CA MET A 167 9.53 -11.87 3.29
C MET A 167 8.64 -10.62 3.26
N SER A 168 7.40 -10.76 3.71
CA SER A 168 6.46 -9.63 3.88
C SER A 168 6.48 -9.04 5.28
N CYS A 169 7.15 -9.66 6.25
CA CYS A 169 7.28 -9.17 7.61
C CYS A 169 8.47 -8.22 7.76
N VAL A 170 8.23 -7.03 8.28
CA VAL A 170 9.28 -6.09 8.64
C VAL A 170 9.20 -5.85 10.15
N LYS A 171 10.24 -6.28 10.87
CA LYS A 171 10.33 -6.06 12.32
C LYS A 171 10.52 -4.59 12.62
N ILE A 172 9.79 -4.09 13.59
CA ILE A 172 9.90 -2.73 14.13
C ILE A 172 10.15 -2.76 15.64
N GLU A 173 10.52 -1.62 16.21
CA GLU A 173 10.67 -1.49 17.65
C GLU A 173 9.31 -1.58 18.37
N ASP A 174 9.30 -2.20 19.55
CA ASP A 174 8.12 -2.51 20.35
C ASP A 174 7.44 -1.29 20.99
N ASP A 175 8.13 -0.15 21.06
CA ASP A 175 7.59 1.12 21.55
C ASP A 175 6.82 1.93 20.50
N ILE A 176 6.77 1.47 19.23
CA ILE A 176 6.00 2.09 18.16
C ILE A 176 4.54 1.61 18.23
N PRO A 177 3.56 2.54 18.29
CA PRO A 177 2.14 2.16 18.25
C PRO A 177 1.78 1.44 16.95
N LEU A 178 1.36 0.17 17.04
CA LEU A 178 1.05 -0.67 15.88
C LEU A 178 -0.12 -0.12 15.05
N GLU A 179 -1.07 0.55 15.70
CA GLU A 179 -2.20 1.21 15.05
C GLU A 179 -1.82 2.39 14.13
N LEU A 180 -0.63 2.94 14.30
CA LEU A 180 -0.06 3.95 13.41
C LEU A 180 0.92 3.30 12.42
N ALA A 181 1.68 2.32 12.90
CA ALA A 181 2.68 1.62 12.09
C ALA A 181 2.07 0.88 10.89
N CYS A 182 0.83 0.35 11.01
CA CYS A 182 0.17 -0.35 9.92
C CYS A 182 0.10 0.46 8.61
N LEU A 183 -0.02 1.79 8.70
CA LEU A 183 -0.09 2.67 7.53
C LEU A 183 1.19 2.67 6.68
N VAL A 184 2.32 2.31 7.29
CA VAL A 184 3.62 2.29 6.60
C VAL A 184 3.77 1.06 5.70
N GLY A 185 2.91 0.06 5.87
CA GLY A 185 2.87 -1.13 5.03
C GLY A 185 2.52 -0.87 3.56
N CYS A 186 1.81 0.24 3.27
CA CYS A 186 1.46 0.63 1.90
C CYS A 186 1.44 2.14 1.70
N GLY A 187 0.37 2.83 2.16
CA GLY A 187 0.07 4.20 1.73
C GLY A 187 1.14 5.21 2.10
N VAL A 188 1.72 5.12 3.31
CA VAL A 188 2.74 6.07 3.77
C VAL A 188 4.04 5.87 3.00
N THR A 189 4.52 4.64 2.88
CA THR A 189 5.74 4.32 2.13
C THR A 189 5.60 4.68 0.67
N THR A 190 4.43 4.38 0.07
CA THR A 190 4.13 4.74 -1.32
C THR A 190 4.20 6.26 -1.53
N GLY A 191 3.54 7.04 -0.71
CA GLY A 191 3.50 8.50 -0.89
C GLY A 191 4.84 9.17 -0.62
N TRP A 192 5.47 8.82 0.49
CA TRP A 192 6.80 9.34 0.84
C TRP A 192 7.83 8.96 -0.22
N GLY A 193 7.89 7.69 -0.62
CA GLY A 193 8.80 7.20 -1.64
C GLY A 193 8.54 7.80 -3.02
N SER A 194 7.27 8.07 -3.36
CA SER A 194 6.93 8.76 -4.62
C SER A 194 7.54 10.15 -4.68
N SER A 195 7.62 10.87 -3.57
CA SER A 195 8.31 12.16 -3.50
C SER A 195 9.82 12.02 -3.53
N VAL A 196 10.37 11.14 -2.66
CA VAL A 196 11.81 11.07 -2.39
C VAL A 196 12.55 10.28 -3.48
N TYR A 197 12.00 9.14 -3.90
CA TYR A 197 12.65 8.25 -4.86
C TYR A 197 12.12 8.43 -6.28
N ALA A 198 10.82 8.25 -6.51
CA ALA A 198 10.28 8.28 -7.87
C ALA A 198 10.32 9.67 -8.50
N ALA A 199 9.91 10.71 -7.77
CA ALA A 199 9.98 12.09 -8.25
C ALA A 199 11.39 12.69 -8.10
N GLU A 200 12.22 12.17 -7.19
CA GLU A 200 13.52 12.74 -6.85
C GLU A 200 13.39 14.22 -6.46
N VAL A 201 12.49 14.53 -5.53
CA VAL A 201 12.32 15.90 -5.03
C VAL A 201 13.63 16.38 -4.38
N ARG A 202 14.04 17.59 -4.73
CA ARG A 202 15.28 18.23 -4.25
C ARG A 202 14.98 19.55 -3.55
N PRO A 203 15.89 20.01 -2.68
CA PRO A 203 15.75 21.33 -2.07
C PRO A 203 15.54 22.43 -3.12
N GLY A 204 14.47 23.20 -2.93
CA GLY A 204 14.11 24.30 -3.82
C GLY A 204 13.11 23.96 -4.94
N ASP A 205 12.74 22.70 -5.14
CA ASP A 205 11.75 22.27 -6.14
C ASP A 205 10.35 22.84 -5.83
N ASN A 206 9.59 23.09 -6.90
CA ASN A 206 8.15 23.32 -6.84
C ASN A 206 7.45 21.97 -7.11
N VAL A 207 6.64 21.54 -6.17
CA VAL A 207 5.99 20.22 -6.21
C VAL A 207 4.49 20.39 -6.23
N ALA A 208 3.79 19.66 -7.10
CA ALA A 208 2.34 19.49 -7.03
C ALA A 208 2.01 18.04 -6.60
N VAL A 209 1.07 17.89 -5.68
CA VAL A 209 0.51 16.61 -5.25
C VAL A 209 -0.96 16.60 -5.60
N ILE A 210 -1.40 15.70 -6.47
CA ILE A 210 -2.75 15.60 -6.98
C ILE A 210 -3.46 14.42 -6.31
N GLY A 211 -4.52 14.71 -5.56
CA GLY A 211 -5.19 13.77 -4.67
C GLY A 211 -4.52 13.73 -3.29
N VAL A 212 -5.24 14.15 -2.25
CA VAL A 212 -4.76 14.17 -0.85
C VAL A 212 -5.55 13.16 -0.01
N GLY A 213 -5.49 11.91 -0.43
CA GLY A 213 -5.81 10.75 0.41
C GLY A 213 -4.58 10.31 1.20
N GLY A 214 -4.54 9.07 1.64
CA GLY A 214 -3.41 8.53 2.41
C GLY A 214 -2.06 8.64 1.70
N ILE A 215 -1.99 8.28 0.41
CA ILE A 215 -0.76 8.39 -0.38
C ILE A 215 -0.36 9.85 -0.56
N GLY A 216 -1.31 10.73 -0.93
CA GLY A 216 -1.01 12.15 -1.15
C GLY A 216 -0.58 12.88 0.11
N ALA A 217 -1.18 12.60 1.27
CA ALA A 217 -0.77 13.15 2.56
C ALA A 217 0.68 12.77 2.90
N ALA A 218 1.07 11.52 2.64
CA ALA A 218 2.44 11.07 2.81
C ALA A 218 3.39 11.67 1.75
N ALA A 219 2.92 11.86 0.50
CA ALA A 219 3.70 12.53 -0.55
C ALA A 219 3.99 13.99 -0.21
N VAL A 220 3.02 14.72 0.35
CA VAL A 220 3.22 16.09 0.87
C VAL A 220 4.30 16.10 1.95
N GLN A 221 4.24 15.18 2.92
CA GLN A 221 5.25 15.08 3.97
C GLN A 221 6.63 14.72 3.40
N GLY A 222 6.68 13.78 2.44
CA GLY A 222 7.91 13.41 1.74
C GLY A 222 8.53 14.57 0.99
N ALA A 223 7.75 15.35 0.25
CA ALA A 223 8.21 16.54 -0.46
C ALA A 223 8.75 17.60 0.50
N ARG A 224 8.07 17.82 1.64
CA ARG A 224 8.54 18.74 2.70
C ARG A 224 9.87 18.28 3.28
N LEU A 225 10.00 17.01 3.61
CA LEU A 225 11.24 16.44 4.16
C LEU A 225 12.40 16.49 3.16
N ALA A 226 12.11 16.37 1.86
CA ALA A 226 13.10 16.52 0.80
C ALA A 226 13.51 17.98 0.52
N GLY A 227 12.86 18.96 1.17
CA GLY A 227 13.21 20.37 1.06
C GLY A 227 12.55 21.12 -0.08
N ALA A 228 11.40 20.67 -0.60
CA ALA A 228 10.63 21.40 -1.60
C ALA A 228 10.34 22.83 -1.12
N ARG A 229 10.50 23.81 -2.05
CA ARG A 229 10.23 25.22 -1.77
C ARG A 229 8.74 25.50 -1.72
N THR A 230 8.02 24.95 -2.67
CA THR A 230 6.57 25.12 -2.82
C THR A 230 5.93 23.75 -2.96
N ILE A 231 4.88 23.48 -2.19
CA ILE A 231 4.11 22.24 -2.26
C ILE A 231 2.66 22.64 -2.45
N ILE A 232 2.10 22.35 -3.62
CA ILE A 232 0.72 22.65 -3.98
C ILE A 232 -0.07 21.35 -3.89
N ALA A 233 -1.01 21.26 -2.95
CA ALA A 233 -1.90 20.12 -2.79
C ALA A 233 -3.20 20.39 -3.56
N ILE A 234 -3.56 19.49 -4.47
CA ILE A 234 -4.72 19.62 -5.36
C ILE A 234 -5.72 18.51 -5.01
N ASP A 235 -6.88 18.88 -4.46
CA ASP A 235 -7.94 17.93 -4.11
C ASP A 235 -9.30 18.64 -4.12
N PRO A 236 -10.37 18.07 -4.69
CA PRO A 236 -11.70 18.69 -4.70
C PRO A 236 -12.32 18.82 -3.31
N VAL A 237 -11.94 17.97 -2.35
CA VAL A 237 -12.51 17.94 -0.99
C VAL A 237 -11.78 18.94 -0.09
N GLU A 238 -12.53 19.94 0.41
CA GLU A 238 -11.97 21.01 1.26
C GLU A 238 -11.28 20.46 2.50
N PHE A 239 -11.91 19.53 3.22
CA PHE A 239 -11.31 18.86 4.39
C PHE A 239 -9.89 18.30 4.08
N LYS A 240 -9.73 17.65 2.92
CA LYS A 240 -8.42 17.08 2.52
C LYS A 240 -7.40 18.18 2.24
N ARG A 241 -7.80 19.30 1.63
CA ARG A 241 -6.92 20.45 1.41
C ARG A 241 -6.46 21.09 2.73
N GLU A 242 -7.37 21.21 3.72
CA GLU A 242 -7.02 21.69 5.05
C GLU A 242 -6.04 20.76 5.76
N GLN A 243 -6.22 19.43 5.65
CA GLN A 243 -5.25 18.48 6.21
C GLN A 243 -3.90 18.56 5.50
N ALA A 244 -3.89 18.75 4.16
CA ALA A 244 -2.63 18.91 3.41
C ALA A 244 -1.76 20.06 3.95
N LEU A 245 -2.37 21.18 4.34
CA LEU A 245 -1.64 22.32 4.95
C LEU A 245 -0.96 21.90 6.27
N LYS A 246 -1.62 21.07 7.09
CA LYS A 246 -1.03 20.56 8.34
C LYS A 246 0.14 19.62 8.08
N PHE A 247 0.10 18.86 6.99
CA PHE A 247 1.18 17.96 6.58
C PHE A 247 2.35 18.68 5.91
N GLY A 248 2.19 19.98 5.59
CA GLY A 248 3.27 20.81 5.07
C GLY A 248 3.08 21.30 3.64
N ALA A 249 1.89 21.17 3.05
CA ALA A 249 1.57 21.89 1.82
C ALA A 249 1.62 23.40 2.07
N THR A 250 2.16 24.13 1.12
CA THR A 250 2.26 25.60 1.20
C THR A 250 1.04 26.29 0.59
N HIS A 251 0.41 25.62 -0.38
CA HIS A 251 -0.77 26.12 -1.11
C HIS A 251 -1.70 24.95 -1.44
N THR A 252 -2.96 25.28 -1.71
CA THR A 252 -3.96 24.29 -2.15
C THR A 252 -4.75 24.80 -3.34
N ALA A 253 -5.27 23.89 -4.15
CA ALA A 253 -6.23 24.16 -5.21
C ALA A 253 -7.32 23.07 -5.22
N ASN A 254 -8.51 23.37 -5.73
CA ASN A 254 -9.61 22.41 -5.74
C ASN A 254 -9.58 21.49 -6.99
N SER A 255 -8.90 21.90 -8.05
CA SER A 255 -8.83 21.15 -9.30
C SER A 255 -7.51 21.41 -10.06
N ILE A 256 -7.20 20.51 -11.01
CA ILE A 256 -6.05 20.67 -11.91
C ILE A 256 -6.19 21.97 -12.71
N GLY A 257 -7.41 22.30 -13.18
CA GLY A 257 -7.67 23.52 -13.97
C GLY A 257 -7.37 24.80 -13.19
N GLU A 258 -7.88 24.92 -11.95
CA GLU A 258 -7.62 26.08 -11.10
C GLU A 258 -6.15 26.18 -10.66
N SER A 259 -5.48 25.05 -10.50
CA SER A 259 -4.08 25.04 -10.09
C SER A 259 -3.14 25.63 -11.14
N PHE A 260 -3.52 25.65 -12.43
CA PHE A 260 -2.65 26.12 -13.50
C PHE A 260 -2.22 27.59 -13.31
N GLU A 261 -3.17 28.49 -13.10
CA GLU A 261 -2.88 29.91 -12.90
C GLU A 261 -2.12 30.14 -11.59
N LEU A 262 -2.51 29.46 -10.52
CA LEU A 262 -1.83 29.53 -9.23
C LEU A 262 -0.35 29.10 -9.37
N ILE A 263 -0.09 27.96 -10.01
CA ILE A 263 1.25 27.44 -10.24
C ILE A 263 2.06 28.41 -11.11
N GLN A 264 1.44 28.94 -12.18
CA GLN A 264 2.09 29.89 -13.05
C GLN A 264 2.53 31.15 -12.29
N GLN A 265 1.69 31.68 -11.42
CA GLN A 265 2.01 32.84 -10.57
C GLN A 265 3.14 32.54 -9.57
N LEU A 266 3.02 31.45 -8.82
CA LEU A 266 3.97 31.05 -7.78
C LEU A 266 5.36 30.74 -8.34
N THR A 267 5.43 30.29 -9.59
CA THR A 267 6.68 29.84 -10.24
C THR A 267 7.20 30.79 -11.31
N TRP A 268 6.57 31.98 -11.45
CA TRP A 268 6.87 32.94 -12.51
C TRP A 268 6.81 32.32 -13.93
N GLY A 269 5.83 31.47 -14.16
CA GLY A 269 5.62 30.74 -15.41
C GLY A 269 6.53 29.54 -15.65
N ARG A 270 7.40 29.18 -14.68
CA ARG A 270 8.31 28.02 -14.80
C ARG A 270 7.58 26.69 -14.68
N MET A 271 6.45 26.64 -13.96
CA MET A 271 5.65 25.47 -13.63
C MET A 271 6.31 24.57 -12.55
N CYS A 272 5.72 23.38 -12.27
CA CYS A 272 6.20 22.47 -11.24
C CYS A 272 7.36 21.59 -11.71
N ASP A 273 8.42 21.52 -10.92
CA ASP A 273 9.56 20.65 -11.19
C ASP A 273 9.17 19.17 -11.01
N LYS A 274 8.25 18.89 -10.06
CA LYS A 274 7.77 17.54 -9.74
C LYS A 274 6.26 17.54 -9.57
N ILE A 275 5.61 16.50 -10.07
CA ILE A 275 4.18 16.28 -9.90
C ILE A 275 3.96 14.83 -9.48
N ILE A 276 3.15 14.60 -8.45
CA ILE A 276 2.86 13.27 -7.92
C ILE A 276 1.34 13.06 -7.98
N CYS A 277 0.92 12.08 -8.77
CA CYS A 277 -0.48 11.72 -8.96
C CYS A 277 -0.87 10.64 -7.96
N CYS A 278 -1.78 10.97 -7.03
CA CYS A 278 -2.21 10.11 -5.92
C CYS A 278 -3.74 10.00 -5.85
N VAL A 279 -4.44 10.16 -6.96
CA VAL A 279 -5.91 10.02 -6.99
C VAL A 279 -6.32 8.58 -6.73
N GLY A 280 -7.52 8.34 -6.22
CA GLY A 280 -8.00 6.99 -5.87
C GLY A 280 -8.07 6.08 -7.11
N VAL A 281 -8.82 6.48 -8.13
CA VAL A 281 -8.91 5.81 -9.43
C VAL A 281 -8.27 6.72 -10.48
N GLY A 282 -7.32 6.19 -11.24
CA GLY A 282 -6.69 6.93 -12.32
C GLY A 282 -7.61 7.05 -13.54
N ASP A 283 -7.43 8.13 -14.28
CA ASP A 283 -8.09 8.40 -15.54
C ASP A 283 -7.04 8.93 -16.53
N GLY A 284 -6.85 8.23 -17.63
CA GLY A 284 -5.85 8.58 -18.65
C GLY A 284 -6.07 9.94 -19.30
N GLU A 285 -7.32 10.44 -19.32
CA GLU A 285 -7.63 11.78 -19.84
C GLU A 285 -7.03 12.89 -18.96
N GLN A 286 -6.78 12.64 -17.70
CA GLN A 286 -6.17 13.60 -16.77
C GLN A 286 -4.66 13.78 -17.01
N ILE A 287 -3.98 12.84 -17.67
CA ILE A 287 -2.53 12.89 -17.85
C ILE A 287 -2.08 14.09 -18.66
N ALA A 288 -2.77 14.45 -19.74
CA ALA A 288 -2.43 15.61 -20.55
C ALA A 288 -2.56 16.95 -19.77
N PRO A 289 -3.66 17.22 -19.07
CA PRO A 289 -3.75 18.38 -18.17
C PRO A 289 -2.65 18.39 -17.09
N ILE A 290 -2.35 17.25 -16.50
CA ILE A 290 -1.28 17.12 -15.49
C ILE A 290 0.09 17.45 -16.10
N MET A 291 0.39 16.94 -17.28
CA MET A 291 1.62 17.24 -17.99
C MET A 291 1.78 18.74 -18.34
N SER A 292 0.67 19.48 -18.46
CA SER A 292 0.72 20.93 -18.67
C SER A 292 1.20 21.72 -17.44
N LEU A 293 1.02 21.16 -16.22
CA LEU A 293 1.53 21.75 -14.99
C LEU A 293 3.03 21.52 -14.80
N CYS A 294 3.65 20.66 -15.62
CA CYS A 294 5.02 20.23 -15.49
C CYS A 294 6.00 21.19 -16.18
N ALA A 295 7.05 21.56 -15.49
CA ALA A 295 8.14 22.41 -16.00
C ALA A 295 8.97 21.70 -17.08
N LYS A 296 9.83 22.45 -17.78
CA LYS A 296 10.90 21.87 -18.60
C LYS A 296 11.79 21.00 -17.73
N ARG A 297 12.12 19.79 -18.21
CA ARG A 297 12.86 18.75 -17.48
C ARG A 297 12.17 18.28 -16.20
N GLY A 298 10.90 18.65 -16.02
CA GLY A 298 10.11 18.22 -14.88
C GLY A 298 9.69 16.76 -14.99
N ARG A 299 9.26 16.18 -13.87
CA ARG A 299 8.86 14.79 -13.76
C ARG A 299 7.46 14.65 -13.18
N VAL A 300 6.62 13.90 -13.89
CA VAL A 300 5.28 13.48 -13.43
C VAL A 300 5.37 12.02 -13.01
N VAL A 301 5.01 11.74 -11.77
CA VAL A 301 4.98 10.39 -11.18
C VAL A 301 3.54 9.93 -11.03
N VAL A 302 3.23 8.76 -11.59
CA VAL A 302 1.93 8.10 -11.49
C VAL A 302 2.03 6.99 -10.45
N THR A 303 1.32 7.15 -9.33
CA THR A 303 1.28 6.19 -8.21
C THR A 303 -0.08 5.54 -8.05
N ASN A 304 -1.09 6.13 -8.65
CA ASN A 304 -2.47 5.66 -8.59
C ASN A 304 -2.68 4.46 -9.50
N ILE A 305 -3.67 3.65 -9.14
CA ILE A 305 -4.10 2.50 -9.95
C ILE A 305 -5.07 3.00 -11.01
N HIS A 306 -4.90 2.51 -12.24
CA HIS A 306 -5.84 2.68 -13.34
C HIS A 306 -6.56 1.35 -13.57
N PRO A 307 -7.83 1.38 -14.02
CA PRO A 307 -8.51 0.16 -14.44
C PRO A 307 -7.66 -0.59 -15.47
N ALA A 308 -7.55 -1.91 -15.34
CA ALA A 308 -6.74 -2.73 -16.25
C ALA A 308 -7.18 -2.65 -17.72
N SER A 309 -8.42 -2.22 -17.96
CA SER A 309 -8.99 -1.97 -19.30
C SER A 309 -8.49 -0.67 -19.93
N GLU A 310 -7.92 0.27 -19.15
CA GLU A 310 -7.43 1.55 -19.65
C GLU A 310 -6.00 1.41 -20.16
N GLY A 311 -5.87 1.16 -21.45
CA GLY A 311 -4.58 0.88 -22.11
C GLY A 311 -3.95 2.05 -22.84
N GLN A 312 -4.57 3.24 -22.85
CA GLN A 312 -4.11 4.36 -23.68
C GLN A 312 -4.21 5.70 -22.96
N ILE A 313 -3.22 6.54 -23.18
CA ILE A 313 -3.21 7.95 -22.76
C ILE A 313 -2.90 8.84 -23.95
N SER A 314 -3.44 10.07 -23.96
CA SER A 314 -3.11 11.09 -24.96
C SER A 314 -2.15 12.12 -24.36
N ILE A 315 -0.94 12.20 -24.89
CA ILE A 315 0.06 13.21 -24.51
C ILE A 315 0.72 13.82 -25.76
N SER A 316 1.17 15.06 -25.66
CA SER A 316 1.96 15.69 -26.72
C SER A 316 3.39 15.13 -26.71
N LEU A 317 3.74 14.31 -27.71
CA LEU A 317 5.11 13.83 -27.88
C LEU A 317 6.08 14.98 -28.18
N CYS A 318 5.61 16.03 -28.87
CA CYS A 318 6.40 17.22 -29.12
C CYS A 318 6.77 17.93 -27.81
N ASP A 319 5.80 18.13 -26.90
CA ASP A 319 6.05 18.73 -25.59
C ASP A 319 6.96 17.85 -24.73
N LEU A 320 6.71 16.53 -24.71
CA LEU A 320 7.55 15.57 -24.00
C LEU A 320 9.01 15.68 -24.45
N THR A 321 9.26 15.68 -25.78
CA THR A 321 10.60 15.68 -26.35
C THR A 321 11.27 17.04 -26.24
N LEU A 322 10.61 18.13 -26.69
CA LEU A 322 11.24 19.47 -26.75
C LEU A 322 11.43 20.10 -25.37
N MET A 323 10.63 19.69 -24.38
CA MET A 323 10.75 20.18 -23.00
C MET A 323 11.46 19.19 -22.09
N GLU A 324 11.95 18.07 -22.61
CA GLU A 324 12.61 16.99 -21.84
C GLU A 324 11.77 16.54 -20.62
N LYS A 325 10.44 16.52 -20.73
CA LYS A 325 9.57 16.11 -19.64
C LYS A 325 9.61 14.59 -19.45
N GLN A 326 9.32 14.13 -18.24
CA GLN A 326 9.31 12.71 -17.89
C GLN A 326 7.94 12.32 -17.33
N LEU A 327 7.43 11.16 -17.76
CA LEU A 327 6.28 10.47 -17.17
C LEU A 327 6.76 9.13 -16.63
N VAL A 328 6.61 8.89 -15.34
CA VAL A 328 7.21 7.75 -14.61
C VAL A 328 6.14 7.06 -13.79
N GLY A 329 6.04 5.73 -13.90
CA GLY A 329 5.24 4.90 -13.01
C GLY A 329 6.05 4.48 -11.77
N THR A 330 5.36 4.23 -10.67
CA THR A 330 5.97 3.68 -9.45
C THR A 330 4.99 2.77 -8.72
N ILE A 331 5.49 1.66 -8.20
CA ILE A 331 4.81 0.83 -7.22
C ILE A 331 5.53 0.97 -5.87
N PHE A 332 4.77 1.09 -4.79
CA PHE A 332 5.29 1.26 -3.43
C PHE A 332 6.24 2.47 -3.28
N GLY A 333 6.07 3.49 -4.15
CA GLY A 333 6.93 4.68 -4.17
C GLY A 333 8.39 4.40 -4.52
N SER A 334 8.69 3.28 -5.19
CA SER A 334 10.07 2.81 -5.48
C SER A 334 10.90 2.55 -4.22
N ALA A 335 10.25 2.28 -3.08
CA ALA A 335 10.90 2.06 -1.79
C ALA A 335 11.32 0.59 -1.60
N ASN A 336 12.37 0.39 -0.80
CA ASN A 336 12.77 -0.93 -0.32
C ASN A 336 12.13 -1.18 1.05
N PRO A 337 11.14 -2.09 1.17
CA PRO A 337 10.38 -2.25 2.42
C PRO A 337 11.26 -2.56 3.63
N GLN A 338 12.25 -3.44 3.50
CA GLN A 338 13.11 -3.85 4.61
C GLN A 338 14.01 -2.71 5.14
N SER A 339 14.28 -1.71 4.31
CA SER A 339 15.08 -0.53 4.68
C SER A 339 14.21 0.67 5.03
N ASP A 340 13.15 0.90 4.27
CA ASP A 340 12.41 2.16 4.35
C ASP A 340 11.30 2.14 5.40
N ILE A 341 10.68 0.99 5.70
CA ILE A 341 9.72 0.89 6.81
C ILE A 341 10.39 1.27 8.14
N PRO A 342 11.55 0.69 8.55
CA PRO A 342 12.25 1.13 9.75
C PRO A 342 12.68 2.60 9.70
N ARG A 343 13.12 3.10 8.53
CA ARG A 343 13.47 4.52 8.35
C ARG A 343 12.27 5.44 8.63
N LEU A 344 11.10 5.10 8.12
CA LEU A 344 9.87 5.87 8.34
C LEU A 344 9.44 5.83 9.80
N MET A 345 9.64 4.70 10.50
CA MET A 345 9.41 4.61 11.95
C MET A 345 10.35 5.55 12.72
N HIS A 346 11.62 5.65 12.34
CA HIS A 346 12.54 6.61 12.93
C HIS A 346 12.13 8.06 12.66
N LEU A 347 11.66 8.38 11.44
CA LEU A 347 11.14 9.72 11.14
C LEU A 347 9.90 10.05 11.98
N TYR A 348 9.01 9.09 12.21
CA TYR A 348 7.87 9.23 13.11
C TYR A 348 8.32 9.49 14.55
N ARG A 349 9.20 8.67 15.13
CA ARG A 349 9.74 8.85 16.49
C ARG A 349 10.39 10.21 16.71
N ASN A 350 11.05 10.74 15.68
CA ASN A 350 11.70 12.06 15.72
C ASN A 350 10.73 13.23 15.47
N GLY A 351 9.41 12.97 15.34
CA GLY A 351 8.40 13.99 15.06
C GLY A 351 8.48 14.63 13.67
N GLN A 352 9.21 14.00 12.74
CA GLN A 352 9.39 14.50 11.38
C GLN A 352 8.29 14.01 10.43
N LEU A 353 7.71 12.83 10.70
CA LEU A 353 6.59 12.22 9.98
C LEU A 353 5.39 12.16 10.92
N ASP A 354 4.27 12.74 10.52
CA ASP A 354 3.03 12.75 11.29
C ASP A 354 2.11 11.60 10.81
N LEU A 355 2.21 10.44 11.48
CA LEU A 355 1.31 9.32 11.26
C LEU A 355 -0.01 9.51 12.01
N ALA A 356 0.04 10.07 13.22
CA ALA A 356 -1.13 10.25 14.07
C ALA A 356 -2.15 11.19 13.43
N GLY A 357 -1.71 12.30 12.84
CA GLY A 357 -2.56 13.24 12.11
C GLY A 357 -3.18 12.64 10.85
N MET A 358 -2.60 11.57 10.29
CA MET A 358 -3.17 10.87 9.14
C MET A 358 -4.35 9.97 9.52
N VAL A 359 -4.36 9.36 10.71
CA VAL A 359 -5.48 8.53 11.20
C VAL A 359 -6.62 9.46 11.63
N THR A 360 -7.61 9.63 10.78
CA THR A 360 -8.72 10.53 11.06
C THR A 360 -9.98 9.80 11.49
N ARG A 361 -10.04 8.49 11.32
CA ARG A 361 -11.12 7.60 11.78
C ARG A 361 -10.61 6.21 12.13
N GLU A 362 -11.22 5.62 13.16
CA GLU A 362 -10.98 4.24 13.59
C GLU A 362 -12.30 3.46 13.53
N TYR A 363 -12.22 2.17 13.22
CA TYR A 363 -13.36 1.26 13.11
C TYR A 363 -13.03 -0.09 13.76
N GLU A 364 -14.05 -0.80 14.20
CA GLU A 364 -13.94 -2.23 14.51
C GLU A 364 -14.13 -3.07 13.22
N LEU A 365 -13.69 -4.32 13.22
CA LEU A 365 -13.80 -5.17 12.01
C LEU A 365 -15.25 -5.28 11.51
N LYS A 366 -16.23 -5.37 12.43
CA LYS A 366 -17.66 -5.42 12.07
C LYS A 366 -18.17 -4.18 11.31
N ASP A 367 -17.47 -3.04 11.46
CA ASP A 367 -17.85 -1.76 10.87
C ASP A 367 -17.09 -1.47 9.55
N ILE A 368 -16.42 -2.49 8.99
CA ILE A 368 -15.56 -2.36 7.80
C ILE A 368 -16.27 -1.70 6.62
N ASN A 369 -17.53 -2.05 6.35
CA ASN A 369 -18.30 -1.47 5.25
C ASN A 369 -18.55 0.03 5.46
N GLN A 370 -18.84 0.47 6.69
CA GLN A 370 -18.94 1.90 7.02
C GLN A 370 -17.61 2.62 6.78
N GLY A 371 -16.49 1.97 7.08
CA GLY A 371 -15.17 2.52 6.83
C GLY A 371 -14.90 2.76 5.35
N PHE A 372 -15.31 1.85 4.46
CA PHE A 372 -15.23 2.03 3.01
C PHE A 372 -16.17 3.12 2.52
N ASP A 373 -17.41 3.19 3.02
CA ASP A 373 -18.34 4.28 2.68
C ASP A 373 -17.78 5.66 3.06
N ASP A 374 -17.11 5.77 4.20
CA ASP A 374 -16.46 7.01 4.65
C ASP A 374 -15.26 7.37 3.77
N MET A 375 -14.47 6.38 3.37
CA MET A 375 -13.32 6.57 2.47
C MET A 375 -13.78 7.06 1.10
N LEU A 376 -14.75 6.40 0.49
CA LEU A 376 -15.29 6.74 -0.84
C LEU A 376 -15.96 8.11 -0.84
N ALA A 377 -16.64 8.48 0.25
CA ALA A 377 -17.23 9.80 0.42
C ALA A 377 -16.20 10.90 0.78
N GLY A 378 -14.91 10.58 0.87
CA GLY A 378 -13.85 11.54 1.19
C GLY A 378 -13.88 12.09 2.61
N ARG A 379 -14.51 11.38 3.55
CA ARG A 379 -14.69 11.80 4.95
C ARG A 379 -13.49 11.50 5.85
N ASN A 380 -12.47 10.82 5.36
CA ASN A 380 -11.23 10.55 6.09
C ASN A 380 -9.99 10.78 5.20
N ILE A 381 -8.83 10.93 5.82
CA ILE A 381 -7.51 10.79 5.19
C ILE A 381 -7.13 9.32 5.23
N ARG A 382 -7.11 8.72 6.46
CA ARG A 382 -6.93 7.28 6.68
C ARG A 382 -7.98 6.78 7.68
N GLY A 383 -8.62 5.66 7.31
CA GLY A 383 -9.38 4.82 8.20
C GLY A 383 -8.51 3.65 8.66
N VAL A 384 -8.63 3.26 9.91
CA VAL A 384 -7.87 2.13 10.50
C VAL A 384 -8.85 1.20 11.20
N LEU A 385 -8.80 -0.09 10.86
CA LEU A 385 -9.45 -1.15 11.62
C LEU A 385 -8.58 -1.48 12.84
N ARG A 386 -9.19 -1.54 14.02
CA ARG A 386 -8.54 -1.95 15.27
C ARG A 386 -9.09 -3.28 15.74
N TYR A 387 -8.20 -4.22 16.02
CA TYR A 387 -8.52 -5.53 16.54
C TYR A 387 -8.36 -5.51 18.07
N ARG A 388 -9.49 -5.73 18.76
CA ARG A 388 -9.56 -5.79 20.23
C ARG A 388 -9.95 -7.20 20.66
#